data_e3071d02a303dba64103c37bbeab606f
#
_entry.id   e3071d02a303dba64103c37bbeab606f
#
_cell.length_a   1.000
_cell.length_b   1.000
_cell.length_c   1.000
_cell.angle_alpha   90.00
_cell.angle_beta   90.00
_cell.angle_gamma   90.00
#
_symmetry.space_group_name_H-M   'P 1'
#
loop_
_entity.id
_entity.type
_entity.pdbx_description
1 polymer ?
#
loop_
_entity_poly.entity_id
_entity_poly.type
_entity_poly.pdbx_seq_one_letter_code
_entity_poly.pdbx_strand_id
1 'polypeptide(L)'
;MPGKVFLMAGGGTGGHVIPALAVARELHRRGHEPFFVGTERGVEARMVPAAGFPLELVRIGALKRVSVVQRTATLTQLPLSTLRMIGLMRRKGTAAVFSMGGYAAGPPVIAALAVRTPVVVMEPNAVPGFTNRRIGRLVARALLSFPETSRYFRPGRTELTGLPVREEFFMLPVKQREAKFTVLVTGGSQGSRTLNRAARDSWPLFREAGLPVRMMLQTGKPEFEAVQRGFAASGVEGDVVPFIDDMPGAFAAADLIVCRAGAGAVAELAAAGKPSVLVPFPFAADDHQLHNAEAFARAGAAKLVLDRDFTGAKLFETVRALAAGSDALDRMGEAARKFAHPGAARRAAEILEEVAR
;
A
#
# COMPACT_ATOMS: atom_id res chain seq x y z
N MET A 1 -27.50 -18.36 -0.05
CA MET A 1 -26.63 -19.55 -0.14
C MET A 1 -25.97 -19.74 1.23
N PRO A 2 -25.69 -20.96 1.70
CA PRO A 2 -24.95 -21.15 2.94
C PRO A 2 -23.60 -20.44 2.85
N GLY A 3 -23.12 -19.89 3.95
CA GLY A 3 -21.84 -19.18 4.02
C GLY A 3 -20.69 -20.10 3.60
N LYS A 4 -19.77 -19.59 2.78
CA LYS A 4 -18.56 -20.30 2.36
C LYS A 4 -17.37 -19.86 3.21
N VAL A 5 -16.40 -20.73 3.37
CA VAL A 5 -15.17 -20.46 4.11
C VAL A 5 -14.07 -19.98 3.15
N PHE A 6 -13.47 -18.83 3.42
CA PHE A 6 -12.39 -18.24 2.63
C PHE A 6 -11.12 -18.11 3.45
N LEU A 7 -10.00 -18.58 2.90
CA LEU A 7 -8.69 -18.40 3.51
C LEU A 7 -8.04 -17.11 2.98
N MET A 8 -7.70 -16.20 3.90
CA MET A 8 -7.03 -14.93 3.61
C MET A 8 -5.53 -15.07 3.90
N ALA A 9 -4.70 -15.08 2.85
CA ALA A 9 -3.26 -15.25 2.94
C ALA A 9 -2.54 -13.93 2.61
N GLY A 10 -1.97 -13.29 3.60
CA GLY A 10 -1.23 -12.05 3.41
C GLY A 10 -0.76 -11.51 4.74
N GLY A 11 0.52 -11.26 4.86
CA GLY A 11 1.11 -10.84 6.12
C GLY A 11 2.44 -10.11 5.94
N GLY A 12 3.09 -9.85 7.07
CA GLY A 12 4.38 -9.19 7.17
C GLY A 12 4.27 -7.66 7.28
N THR A 13 3.45 -6.99 6.46
CA THR A 13 3.31 -5.53 6.46
C THR A 13 1.85 -5.08 6.40
N GLY A 14 1.58 -3.85 6.86
CA GLY A 14 0.25 -3.24 6.76
C GLY A 14 -0.27 -3.13 5.33
N GLY A 15 0.62 -2.96 4.35
CA GLY A 15 0.26 -2.90 2.92
C GLY A 15 -0.39 -4.18 2.38
N HIS A 16 -0.16 -5.34 3.02
CA HIS A 16 -0.83 -6.59 2.69
C HIS A 16 -2.05 -6.87 3.58
N VAL A 17 -1.94 -6.55 4.87
CA VAL A 17 -2.98 -6.91 5.86
C VAL A 17 -4.21 -6.02 5.74
N ILE A 18 -4.03 -4.71 5.56
CA ILE A 18 -5.16 -3.76 5.50
C ILE A 18 -6.09 -4.05 4.31
N PRO A 19 -5.61 -4.23 3.06
CA PRO A 19 -6.48 -4.60 1.95
C PRO A 19 -7.13 -5.97 2.14
N ALA A 20 -6.42 -6.96 2.69
CA ALA A 20 -6.99 -8.27 2.98
C ALA A 20 -8.12 -8.18 4.00
N LEU A 21 -7.98 -7.35 5.04
CA LEU A 21 -9.04 -7.09 6.01
C LEU A 21 -10.26 -6.41 5.37
N ALA A 22 -10.06 -5.50 4.42
CA ALA A 22 -11.16 -4.87 3.71
C ALA A 22 -11.98 -5.91 2.90
N VAL A 23 -11.30 -6.81 2.18
CA VAL A 23 -11.95 -7.92 1.47
C VAL A 23 -12.64 -8.88 2.43
N ALA A 24 -12.00 -9.22 3.56
CA ALA A 24 -12.58 -10.10 4.57
C ALA A 24 -13.85 -9.51 5.21
N ARG A 25 -13.87 -8.22 5.50
CA ARG A 25 -15.08 -7.53 6.00
C ARG A 25 -16.22 -7.60 4.99
N GLU A 26 -15.93 -7.42 3.70
CA GLU A 26 -16.93 -7.53 2.65
C GLU A 26 -17.46 -8.95 2.50
N LEU A 27 -16.61 -9.98 2.54
CA LEU A 27 -17.03 -11.39 2.57
C LEU A 27 -17.90 -11.69 3.79
N HIS A 28 -17.51 -11.20 4.98
CA HIS A 28 -18.27 -11.41 6.21
C HIS A 28 -19.66 -10.74 6.14
N ARG A 29 -19.74 -9.51 5.61
CA ARG A 29 -20.99 -8.79 5.38
C ARG A 29 -21.94 -9.55 4.43
N ARG A 30 -21.39 -10.36 3.53
CA ARG A 30 -22.12 -11.22 2.60
C ARG A 30 -22.51 -12.59 3.20
N GLY A 31 -22.21 -12.82 4.49
CA GLY A 31 -22.54 -14.05 5.21
C GLY A 31 -21.52 -15.18 5.04
N HIS A 32 -20.29 -14.85 4.62
CA HIS A 32 -19.21 -15.82 4.51
C HIS A 32 -18.30 -15.81 5.75
N GLU A 33 -17.44 -16.83 5.86
CA GLU A 33 -16.53 -17.06 6.99
C GLU A 33 -15.07 -16.91 6.55
N PRO A 34 -14.52 -15.66 6.47
CA PRO A 34 -13.11 -15.48 6.20
C PRO A 34 -12.27 -15.79 7.46
N PHE A 35 -11.15 -16.49 7.27
CA PHE A 35 -10.13 -16.67 8.28
C PHE A 35 -8.75 -16.39 7.70
N PHE A 36 -7.83 -15.95 8.55
CA PHE A 36 -6.50 -15.54 8.13
C PHE A 36 -5.44 -16.60 8.45
N VAL A 37 -4.40 -16.60 7.64
CA VAL A 37 -3.16 -17.32 7.91
C VAL A 37 -2.02 -16.30 7.89
N GLY A 38 -1.22 -16.31 8.95
CA GLY A 38 -0.12 -15.36 9.13
C GLY A 38 0.98 -15.90 10.02
N THR A 39 1.92 -15.04 10.42
CA THR A 39 3.07 -15.38 11.26
C THR A 39 3.00 -14.66 12.60
N GLU A 40 3.63 -15.20 13.63
CA GLU A 40 3.66 -14.60 14.98
C GLU A 40 4.30 -13.20 15.02
N ARG A 41 5.24 -12.93 14.12
CA ARG A 41 6.05 -11.69 14.09
C ARG A 41 5.52 -10.65 13.11
N GLY A 42 4.53 -10.97 12.29
CA GLY A 42 3.95 -10.06 11.34
C GLY A 42 2.91 -9.13 11.97
N VAL A 43 2.61 -8.02 11.31
CA VAL A 43 1.58 -7.08 11.79
C VAL A 43 0.19 -7.72 11.85
N GLU A 44 -0.04 -8.79 11.09
CA GLU A 44 -1.25 -9.59 11.09
C GLU A 44 -1.56 -10.18 12.46
N ALA A 45 -0.55 -10.58 13.23
CA ALA A 45 -0.72 -11.15 14.57
C ALA A 45 -1.49 -10.22 15.52
N ARG A 46 -1.38 -8.90 15.32
CA ARG A 46 -2.10 -7.89 16.09
C ARG A 46 -3.36 -7.41 15.38
N MET A 47 -3.26 -7.11 14.08
CA MET A 47 -4.33 -6.42 13.35
C MET A 47 -5.52 -7.33 13.04
N VAL A 48 -5.31 -8.60 12.74
CA VAL A 48 -6.38 -9.52 12.37
C VAL A 48 -7.30 -9.83 13.55
N PRO A 49 -6.78 -10.24 14.74
CA PRO A 49 -7.63 -10.43 15.92
C PRO A 49 -8.32 -9.14 16.38
N ALA A 50 -7.62 -7.99 16.31
CA ALA A 50 -8.22 -6.70 16.62
C ALA A 50 -9.38 -6.31 15.69
N ALA A 51 -9.40 -6.85 14.47
CA ALA A 51 -10.49 -6.69 13.51
C ALA A 51 -11.61 -7.74 13.66
N GLY A 52 -11.51 -8.65 14.63
CA GLY A 52 -12.51 -9.67 14.92
C GLY A 52 -12.45 -10.93 14.06
N PHE A 53 -11.35 -11.15 13.30
CA PHE A 53 -11.20 -12.32 12.44
C PHE A 53 -10.32 -13.40 13.06
N PRO A 54 -10.63 -14.70 12.81
CA PRO A 54 -9.77 -15.81 13.21
C PRO A 54 -8.42 -15.76 12.49
N LEU A 55 -7.34 -16.00 13.23
CA LEU A 55 -5.98 -16.07 12.72
C LEU A 55 -5.33 -17.40 13.08
N GLU A 56 -4.90 -18.15 12.07
CA GLU A 56 -4.10 -19.37 12.20
C GLU A 56 -2.63 -19.03 11.97
N LEU A 57 -1.76 -19.39 12.91
CA LEU A 57 -0.35 -19.08 12.83
C LEU A 57 0.45 -20.19 12.13
N VAL A 58 1.29 -19.79 11.17
CA VAL A 58 2.22 -20.68 10.49
C VAL A 58 3.67 -20.32 10.80
N ARG A 59 4.50 -21.33 10.98
CA ARG A 59 5.94 -21.16 11.13
C ARG A 59 6.60 -21.23 9.77
N ILE A 60 6.93 -20.06 9.22
CA ILE A 60 7.70 -19.93 7.98
C ILE A 60 8.54 -18.67 8.03
N GLY A 61 9.75 -18.76 7.51
CA GLY A 61 10.66 -17.62 7.38
C GLY A 61 10.61 -16.99 5.99
N ALA A 62 11.27 -15.84 5.85
CA ALA A 62 11.49 -15.20 4.56
C ALA A 62 12.51 -16.00 3.72
N LEU A 63 12.39 -15.94 2.39
CA LEU A 63 13.32 -16.57 1.45
C LEU A 63 14.31 -15.57 0.83
N LYS A 64 14.01 -14.28 0.88
CA LYS A 64 14.85 -13.20 0.34
C LYS A 64 15.42 -12.33 1.46
N ARG A 65 16.63 -11.79 1.24
CA ARG A 65 17.35 -10.90 2.19
C ARG A 65 17.59 -11.53 3.57
N VAL A 66 17.81 -12.84 3.59
CA VAL A 66 18.12 -13.63 4.78
C VAL A 66 19.39 -14.44 4.55
N SER A 67 20.04 -14.88 5.65
CA SER A 67 21.24 -15.72 5.58
C SER A 67 20.95 -17.06 4.89
N VAL A 68 22.00 -17.72 4.37
CA VAL A 68 21.89 -19.05 3.76
C VAL A 68 21.27 -20.05 4.74
N VAL A 69 21.65 -20.01 6.02
CA VAL A 69 21.11 -20.87 7.08
C VAL A 69 19.60 -20.65 7.28
N GLN A 70 19.17 -19.39 7.33
CA GLN A 70 17.74 -19.07 7.44
C GLN A 70 16.94 -19.50 6.20
N ARG A 71 17.54 -19.36 5.02
CA ARG A 71 16.93 -19.79 3.76
C ARG A 71 16.76 -21.30 3.69
N THR A 72 17.77 -22.08 4.07
CA THR A 72 17.68 -23.56 4.14
C THR A 72 16.66 -23.99 5.17
N ALA A 73 16.65 -23.39 6.37
CA ALA A 73 15.63 -23.67 7.39
C ALA A 73 14.20 -23.37 6.88
N THR A 74 14.00 -22.29 6.14
CA THR A 74 12.70 -21.98 5.52
C THR A 74 12.31 -23.02 4.47
N LEU A 75 13.25 -23.46 3.62
CA LEU A 75 12.99 -24.44 2.58
C LEU A 75 12.66 -25.83 3.18
N THR A 76 13.27 -26.23 4.28
CA THR A 76 12.95 -27.48 4.98
C THR A 76 11.63 -27.43 5.72
N GLN A 77 11.22 -26.27 6.22
CA GLN A 77 9.91 -26.07 6.87
C GLN A 77 8.74 -25.99 5.90
N LEU A 78 8.98 -25.59 4.64
CA LEU A 78 7.94 -25.35 3.65
C LEU A 78 7.05 -26.57 3.39
N PRO A 79 7.56 -27.81 3.18
CA PRO A 79 6.73 -28.99 2.97
C PRO A 79 5.80 -29.28 4.16
N LEU A 80 6.33 -29.24 5.39
CA LEU A 80 5.56 -29.49 6.60
C LEU A 80 4.47 -28.43 6.80
N SER A 81 4.80 -27.17 6.59
CA SER A 81 3.84 -26.07 6.65
C SER A 81 2.75 -26.20 5.59
N THR A 82 3.11 -26.63 4.39
CA THR A 82 2.15 -26.90 3.29
C THR A 82 1.19 -28.05 3.64
N LEU A 83 1.70 -29.16 4.18
CA LEU A 83 0.87 -30.29 4.62
C LEU A 83 -0.09 -29.90 5.74
N ARG A 84 0.36 -29.11 6.70
CA ARG A 84 -0.50 -28.55 7.76
C ARG A 84 -1.61 -27.66 7.18
N MET A 85 -1.28 -26.85 6.16
CA MET A 85 -2.28 -26.02 5.47
C MET A 85 -3.30 -26.86 4.71
N ILE A 86 -2.91 -27.92 4.02
CA ILE A 86 -3.84 -28.85 3.38
C ILE A 86 -4.81 -29.44 4.42
N GLY A 87 -4.31 -29.91 5.55
CA GLY A 87 -5.13 -30.41 6.65
C GLY A 87 -6.10 -29.37 7.20
N LEU A 88 -5.63 -28.14 7.43
CA LEU A 88 -6.45 -27.02 7.89
C LEU A 88 -7.56 -26.66 6.90
N MET A 89 -7.20 -26.50 5.62
CA MET A 89 -8.16 -26.16 4.55
C MET A 89 -9.25 -27.21 4.39
N ARG A 90 -8.90 -28.51 4.48
CA ARG A 90 -9.87 -29.61 4.44
C ARG A 90 -10.81 -29.58 5.64
N ARG A 91 -10.27 -29.43 6.86
CA ARG A 91 -11.10 -29.37 8.08
C ARG A 91 -12.07 -28.19 8.08
N LYS A 92 -11.64 -27.04 7.57
CA LYS A 92 -12.49 -25.84 7.50
C LYS A 92 -13.39 -25.79 6.26
N GLY A 93 -13.27 -26.71 5.32
CA GLY A 93 -14.02 -26.68 4.07
C GLY A 93 -13.72 -25.44 3.21
N THR A 94 -12.45 -25.07 3.09
CA THR A 94 -12.02 -23.84 2.38
C THR A 94 -12.44 -23.85 0.92
N ALA A 95 -13.29 -22.93 0.52
CA ALA A 95 -13.85 -22.82 -0.83
C ALA A 95 -12.91 -22.13 -1.82
N ALA A 96 -12.17 -21.10 -1.36
CA ALA A 96 -11.14 -20.43 -2.14
C ALA A 96 -10.11 -19.75 -1.23
N VAL A 97 -8.94 -19.41 -1.79
CA VAL A 97 -7.85 -18.68 -1.12
C VAL A 97 -7.68 -17.32 -1.78
N PHE A 98 -7.69 -16.26 -0.96
CA PHE A 98 -7.29 -14.93 -1.34
C PHE A 98 -5.85 -14.66 -0.89
N SER A 99 -4.98 -14.20 -1.78
CA SER A 99 -3.57 -13.95 -1.48
C SER A 99 -3.16 -12.54 -1.85
N MET A 100 -2.59 -11.83 -0.87
CA MET A 100 -1.89 -10.55 -1.10
C MET A 100 -0.40 -10.74 -1.45
N GLY A 101 0.07 -12.00 -1.49
CA GLY A 101 1.49 -12.30 -1.63
C GLY A 101 2.25 -12.18 -0.31
N GLY A 102 3.55 -11.93 -0.41
CA GLY A 102 4.45 -11.97 0.74
C GLY A 102 4.87 -13.39 1.12
N TYR A 103 5.78 -13.52 2.09
CA TYR A 103 6.33 -14.83 2.49
C TYR A 103 5.32 -15.70 3.25
N ALA A 104 4.44 -15.08 4.04
CA ALA A 104 3.40 -15.80 4.79
C ALA A 104 2.35 -16.46 3.90
N ALA A 105 2.16 -15.95 2.66
CA ALA A 105 1.22 -16.52 1.70
C ALA A 105 1.73 -17.79 1.00
N GLY A 106 3.03 -18.08 1.06
CA GLY A 106 3.64 -19.22 0.36
C GLY A 106 2.97 -20.57 0.67
N PRO A 107 3.00 -21.06 1.92
CA PRO A 107 2.40 -22.36 2.28
C PRO A 107 0.91 -22.48 1.95
N PRO A 108 0.02 -21.52 2.30
CA PRO A 108 -1.40 -21.64 1.98
C PRO A 108 -1.66 -21.65 0.46
N VAL A 109 -0.92 -20.87 -0.32
CA VAL A 109 -1.09 -20.86 -1.78
C VAL A 109 -0.60 -22.17 -2.40
N ILE A 110 0.56 -22.69 -1.99
CA ILE A 110 1.06 -23.99 -2.48
C ILE A 110 0.07 -25.11 -2.10
N ALA A 111 -0.44 -25.10 -0.87
CA ALA A 111 -1.44 -26.05 -0.42
C ALA A 111 -2.72 -25.99 -1.28
N ALA A 112 -3.23 -24.80 -1.53
CA ALA A 112 -4.42 -24.60 -2.36
C ALA A 112 -4.23 -25.15 -3.78
N LEU A 113 -3.10 -24.82 -4.42
CA LEU A 113 -2.78 -25.34 -5.75
C LEU A 113 -2.65 -26.86 -5.76
N ALA A 114 -2.04 -27.47 -4.74
CA ALA A 114 -1.88 -28.92 -4.63
C ALA A 114 -3.22 -29.66 -4.49
N VAL A 115 -4.20 -29.08 -3.80
CA VAL A 115 -5.54 -29.66 -3.63
C VAL A 115 -6.60 -29.10 -4.58
N ARG A 116 -6.18 -28.31 -5.58
CA ARG A 116 -7.03 -27.69 -6.59
C ARG A 116 -8.09 -26.73 -6.03
N THR A 117 -7.85 -26.15 -4.84
CA THR A 117 -8.67 -25.06 -4.33
C THR A 117 -8.34 -23.78 -5.12
N PRO A 118 -9.35 -23.05 -5.63
CA PRO A 118 -9.11 -21.84 -6.40
C PRO A 118 -8.30 -20.80 -5.60
N VAL A 119 -7.34 -20.15 -6.27
CA VAL A 119 -6.54 -19.07 -5.70
C VAL A 119 -6.82 -17.77 -6.46
N VAL A 120 -7.20 -16.74 -5.73
CA VAL A 120 -7.28 -15.35 -6.23
C VAL A 120 -6.13 -14.57 -5.62
N VAL A 121 -5.29 -13.97 -6.46
CA VAL A 121 -4.23 -13.08 -5.97
C VAL A 121 -4.61 -11.63 -6.19
N MET A 122 -4.23 -10.77 -5.27
CA MET A 122 -4.23 -9.31 -5.48
C MET A 122 -2.79 -8.84 -5.57
N GLU A 123 -2.47 -8.16 -6.65
CA GLU A 123 -1.16 -7.56 -6.86
C GLU A 123 -1.28 -6.03 -6.88
N PRO A 124 -0.87 -5.37 -5.80
CA PRO A 124 -1.02 -3.93 -5.67
C PRO A 124 0.08 -3.11 -6.36
N ASN A 125 1.15 -3.75 -6.86
CA ASN A 125 2.31 -3.08 -7.44
C ASN A 125 2.36 -3.21 -8.96
N ALA A 126 3.02 -2.25 -9.61
CA ALA A 126 3.26 -2.26 -11.06
C ALA A 126 4.15 -3.45 -11.51
N VAL A 127 5.05 -3.90 -10.62
CA VAL A 127 5.82 -5.14 -10.79
C VAL A 127 5.46 -6.10 -9.66
N PRO A 128 5.01 -7.34 -9.98
CA PRO A 128 4.57 -8.28 -8.96
C PRO A 128 5.69 -8.69 -8.02
N GLY A 129 5.33 -8.81 -6.73
CA GLY A 129 6.19 -9.41 -5.73
C GLY A 129 6.55 -10.86 -6.09
N PHE A 130 7.65 -11.37 -5.52
CA PHE A 130 8.21 -12.68 -5.85
C PHE A 130 7.18 -13.82 -5.81
N THR A 131 6.35 -13.89 -4.78
CA THR A 131 5.34 -14.94 -4.64
C THR A 131 4.33 -14.88 -5.78
N ASN A 132 3.68 -13.72 -5.99
CA ASN A 132 2.66 -13.54 -7.03
C ASN A 132 3.22 -13.77 -8.43
N ARG A 133 4.47 -13.35 -8.69
CA ARG A 133 5.15 -13.58 -9.97
C ARG A 133 5.38 -15.07 -10.26
N ARG A 134 5.69 -15.89 -9.23
CA ARG A 134 5.94 -17.33 -9.39
C ARG A 134 4.67 -18.13 -9.63
N ILE A 135 3.57 -17.74 -8.99
CA ILE A 135 2.30 -18.47 -9.08
C ILE A 135 1.34 -17.87 -10.13
N GLY A 136 1.66 -16.73 -10.71
CA GLY A 136 0.74 -15.92 -11.52
C GLY A 136 0.06 -16.64 -12.69
N ARG A 137 0.71 -17.67 -13.25
CA ARG A 137 0.12 -18.49 -14.32
C ARG A 137 -0.80 -19.61 -13.81
N LEU A 138 -0.78 -19.90 -12.51
CA LEU A 138 -1.50 -21.01 -11.88
C LEU A 138 -2.77 -20.56 -11.15
N VAL A 139 -2.92 -19.26 -10.91
CA VAL A 139 -4.04 -18.72 -10.15
C VAL A 139 -5.33 -18.69 -10.97
N ALA A 140 -6.47 -18.80 -10.28
CA ALA A 140 -7.79 -18.72 -10.90
C ALA A 140 -8.09 -17.31 -11.42
N ARG A 141 -7.72 -16.28 -10.65
CA ARG A 141 -7.82 -14.86 -11.01
C ARG A 141 -6.68 -14.06 -10.38
N ALA A 142 -6.29 -12.96 -11.04
CA ALA A 142 -5.38 -11.97 -10.53
C ALA A 142 -6.02 -10.58 -10.59
N LEU A 143 -6.11 -9.92 -9.44
CA LEU A 143 -6.67 -8.60 -9.23
C LEU A 143 -5.52 -7.60 -9.22
N LEU A 144 -5.54 -6.63 -10.10
CA LEU A 144 -4.39 -5.75 -10.37
C LEU A 144 -4.71 -4.30 -10.03
N SER A 145 -3.70 -3.54 -9.64
CA SER A 145 -3.79 -2.08 -9.49
C SER A 145 -3.18 -1.32 -10.67
N PHE A 146 -2.35 -1.98 -11.49
CA PHE A 146 -1.71 -1.39 -12.66
C PHE A 146 -1.93 -2.27 -13.91
N PRO A 147 -2.34 -1.70 -15.05
CA PRO A 147 -2.65 -2.48 -16.26
C PRO A 147 -1.45 -3.28 -16.79
N GLU A 148 -0.25 -2.70 -16.74
CA GLU A 148 1.00 -3.32 -17.22
C GLU A 148 1.40 -4.58 -16.44
N THR A 149 0.86 -4.77 -15.25
CA THR A 149 1.10 -5.95 -14.41
C THR A 149 0.49 -7.22 -15.00
N SER A 150 -0.51 -7.09 -15.90
CA SER A 150 -1.21 -8.20 -16.54
C SER A 150 -0.27 -9.15 -17.28
N ARG A 151 0.84 -8.66 -17.85
CA ARG A 151 1.85 -9.46 -18.58
C ARG A 151 2.49 -10.60 -17.76
N TYR A 152 2.43 -10.52 -16.45
CA TYR A 152 2.99 -11.54 -15.54
C TYR A 152 2.03 -12.68 -15.23
N PHE A 153 0.78 -12.54 -15.63
CA PHE A 153 -0.29 -13.48 -15.34
C PHE A 153 -0.80 -14.17 -16.62
N ARG A 154 -1.66 -15.15 -16.44
CA ARG A 154 -2.27 -15.84 -17.57
C ARG A 154 -3.27 -14.91 -18.28
N PRO A 155 -3.22 -14.79 -19.62
CA PRO A 155 -4.21 -14.03 -20.37
C PRO A 155 -5.66 -14.43 -20.05
N GLY A 156 -6.57 -13.46 -19.93
CA GLY A 156 -7.97 -13.70 -19.61
C GLY A 156 -8.26 -14.07 -18.14
N ARG A 157 -7.22 -14.05 -17.26
CA ARG A 157 -7.35 -14.31 -15.82
C ARG A 157 -7.03 -13.10 -14.95
N THR A 158 -6.88 -11.93 -15.56
CA THR A 158 -6.58 -10.67 -14.86
C THR A 158 -7.77 -9.75 -14.89
N GLU A 159 -7.94 -8.96 -13.83
CA GLU A 159 -8.91 -7.87 -13.75
C GLU A 159 -8.29 -6.68 -13.05
N LEU A 160 -8.50 -5.47 -13.59
CA LEU A 160 -8.03 -4.23 -13.00
C LEU A 160 -9.07 -3.78 -11.96
N THR A 161 -8.89 -4.20 -10.73
CA THR A 161 -9.82 -3.89 -9.62
C THR A 161 -9.32 -2.77 -8.72
N GLY A 162 -8.05 -2.41 -8.84
CA GLY A 162 -7.37 -1.55 -7.88
C GLY A 162 -7.11 -2.23 -6.52
N LEU A 163 -6.54 -1.47 -5.61
CA LEU A 163 -6.30 -1.86 -4.22
C LEU A 163 -7.43 -1.31 -3.34
N PRO A 164 -8.01 -2.10 -2.42
CA PRO A 164 -8.96 -1.58 -1.44
C PRO A 164 -8.34 -0.47 -0.59
N VAL A 165 -8.95 0.70 -0.63
CA VAL A 165 -8.67 1.85 0.22
C VAL A 165 -9.93 2.28 0.96
N ARG A 166 -9.79 3.09 1.99
CA ARG A 166 -10.92 3.63 2.74
C ARG A 166 -11.80 4.50 1.85
N GLU A 167 -13.12 4.36 1.96
CA GLU A 167 -14.09 5.07 1.12
C GLU A 167 -14.01 6.59 1.25
N GLU A 168 -13.60 7.07 2.43
CA GLU A 168 -13.42 8.50 2.70
C GLU A 168 -12.48 9.19 1.72
N PHE A 169 -11.48 8.49 1.18
CA PHE A 169 -10.58 9.08 0.16
C PHE A 169 -11.26 9.37 -1.17
N PHE A 170 -12.30 8.61 -1.53
CA PHE A 170 -13.07 8.87 -2.76
C PHE A 170 -14.06 10.03 -2.61
N MET A 171 -14.38 10.39 -1.35
CA MET A 171 -15.41 11.38 -1.01
C MET A 171 -14.81 12.72 -0.58
N LEU A 172 -13.49 12.90 -0.71
CA LEU A 172 -12.85 14.14 -0.30
C LEU A 172 -13.38 15.32 -1.10
N PRO A 173 -13.69 16.43 -0.43
CA PRO A 173 -14.09 17.65 -1.11
C PRO A 173 -12.95 18.20 -1.98
N VAL A 174 -13.30 18.84 -3.08
CA VAL A 174 -12.34 19.61 -3.87
C VAL A 174 -11.84 20.76 -2.99
N LYS A 175 -10.53 20.80 -2.73
CA LYS A 175 -9.95 21.87 -1.94
C LYS A 175 -10.06 23.19 -2.69
N GLN A 176 -10.66 24.18 -2.04
CA GLN A 176 -10.60 25.56 -2.53
C GLN A 176 -9.21 26.12 -2.28
N ARG A 177 -8.72 26.92 -3.22
CA ARG A 177 -7.40 27.54 -3.09
C ARG A 177 -7.46 28.60 -2.02
N GLU A 178 -6.48 28.52 -1.13
CA GLU A 178 -6.25 29.46 -0.04
C GLU A 178 -5.03 30.34 -0.34
N ALA A 179 -4.85 31.39 0.45
CA ALA A 179 -3.70 32.27 0.34
C ALA A 179 -2.37 31.55 0.61
N LYS A 180 -2.41 30.43 1.36
CA LYS A 180 -1.24 29.61 1.68
C LYS A 180 -1.31 28.26 0.99
N PHE A 181 -0.22 27.90 0.32
CA PHE A 181 -0.07 26.61 -0.35
C PHE A 181 0.27 25.51 0.68
N THR A 182 -0.63 24.55 0.87
CA THR A 182 -0.50 23.51 1.90
C THR A 182 0.20 22.27 1.34
N VAL A 183 1.34 21.91 1.92
CA VAL A 183 2.13 20.74 1.56
C VAL A 183 2.04 19.70 2.67
N LEU A 184 1.53 18.51 2.37
CA LEU A 184 1.61 17.35 3.26
C LEU A 184 2.86 16.53 2.91
N VAL A 185 3.73 16.30 3.89
CA VAL A 185 4.91 15.45 3.75
C VAL A 185 4.76 14.22 4.65
N THR A 186 4.76 13.01 4.08
CA THR A 186 4.61 11.78 4.86
C THR A 186 5.49 10.65 4.36
N GLY A 187 6.25 10.03 5.27
CA GLY A 187 7.04 8.83 5.03
C GLY A 187 6.30 7.53 5.32
N GLY A 188 4.97 7.60 5.59
CA GLY A 188 4.19 6.49 6.14
C GLY A 188 4.35 6.35 7.65
N SER A 189 3.77 5.29 8.25
CA SER A 189 3.68 5.12 9.72
C SER A 189 5.02 5.11 10.46
N GLN A 190 6.10 4.75 9.79
CA GLN A 190 7.45 4.73 10.39
C GLN A 190 8.23 6.03 10.14
N GLY A 191 7.68 6.94 9.33
CA GLY A 191 8.39 8.12 8.87
C GLY A 191 9.45 7.84 7.81
N SER A 192 10.18 8.87 7.42
CA SER A 192 11.27 8.78 6.45
C SER A 192 12.34 9.83 6.74
N ARG A 193 13.54 9.38 7.08
CA ARG A 193 14.68 10.30 7.34
C ARG A 193 14.96 11.25 6.19
N THR A 194 14.90 10.75 4.95
CA THR A 194 15.11 11.59 3.76
C THR A 194 14.06 12.69 3.64
N LEU A 195 12.77 12.33 3.78
CA LEU A 195 11.67 13.30 3.69
C LEU A 195 11.73 14.31 4.84
N ASN A 196 11.97 13.85 6.07
CA ASN A 196 12.09 14.71 7.25
C ASN A 196 13.25 15.70 7.11
N ARG A 197 14.42 15.21 6.65
CA ARG A 197 15.58 16.07 6.40
C ARG A 197 15.29 17.10 5.32
N ALA A 198 14.75 16.67 4.17
CA ALA A 198 14.43 17.58 3.08
C ALA A 198 13.38 18.62 3.49
N ALA A 199 12.37 18.24 4.26
CA ALA A 199 11.40 19.18 4.82
C ALA A 199 12.10 20.23 5.70
N ARG A 200 12.90 19.80 6.68
CA ARG A 200 13.64 20.69 7.59
C ARG A 200 14.56 21.64 6.82
N ASP A 201 15.34 21.09 5.88
CA ASP A 201 16.34 21.88 5.13
C ASP A 201 15.68 22.85 4.12
N SER A 202 14.38 22.69 3.81
CA SER A 202 13.60 23.59 2.94
C SER A 202 12.99 24.81 3.68
N TRP A 203 12.82 24.75 5.01
CA TRP A 203 12.15 25.83 5.76
C TRP A 203 12.78 27.21 5.59
N PRO A 204 14.11 27.37 5.72
CA PRO A 204 14.74 28.70 5.48
C PRO A 204 14.51 29.18 4.04
N LEU A 205 14.51 28.29 3.05
CA LEU A 205 14.30 28.65 1.66
C LEU A 205 12.88 29.18 1.39
N PHE A 206 11.86 28.60 2.01
CA PHE A 206 10.48 29.11 1.93
C PHE A 206 10.35 30.50 2.56
N ARG A 207 10.96 30.69 3.72
CA ARG A 207 10.94 31.97 4.42
C ARG A 207 11.67 33.08 3.63
N GLU A 208 12.88 32.82 3.15
CA GLU A 208 13.69 33.75 2.38
C GLU A 208 13.03 34.17 1.06
N ALA A 209 12.35 33.20 0.41
CA ALA A 209 11.59 33.47 -0.81
C ALA A 209 10.24 34.17 -0.59
N GLY A 210 9.80 34.34 0.66
CA GLY A 210 8.48 34.87 0.98
C GLY A 210 7.31 34.07 0.42
N LEU A 211 7.51 32.76 0.12
CA LEU A 211 6.46 31.92 -0.41
C LEU A 211 5.52 31.48 0.73
N PRO A 212 4.21 31.84 0.67
CA PRO A 212 3.26 31.50 1.73
C PRO A 212 2.91 30.00 1.70
N VAL A 213 3.67 29.22 2.44
CA VAL A 213 3.49 27.75 2.56
C VAL A 213 3.02 27.40 3.97
N ARG A 214 2.07 26.48 4.06
CA ARG A 214 1.75 25.72 5.26
C ARG A 214 2.26 24.28 5.09
N MET A 215 3.01 23.76 6.07
CA MET A 215 3.56 22.41 6.00
C MET A 215 2.94 21.51 7.07
N MET A 216 2.37 20.37 6.63
CA MET A 216 1.95 19.28 7.51
C MET A 216 2.97 18.15 7.36
N LEU A 217 3.65 17.80 8.45
CA LEU A 217 4.74 16.80 8.39
C LEU A 217 4.50 15.66 9.36
N GLN A 218 4.36 14.43 8.82
CA GLN A 218 4.38 13.22 9.61
C GLN A 218 5.79 12.63 9.64
N THR A 219 6.45 12.72 10.79
CA THR A 219 7.87 12.36 10.93
C THR A 219 8.12 10.88 11.24
N GLY A 220 7.12 10.16 11.78
CA GLY A 220 7.36 8.94 12.53
C GLY A 220 7.90 9.25 13.94
N LYS A 221 7.68 8.31 14.88
CA LYS A 221 8.10 8.49 16.28
C LYS A 221 9.60 8.78 16.48
N PRO A 222 10.56 8.11 15.76
CA PRO A 222 11.98 8.22 16.08
C PRO A 222 12.58 9.64 15.90
N GLU A 223 12.05 10.43 14.96
CA GLU A 223 12.61 11.76 14.66
C GLU A 223 11.70 12.93 15.10
N PHE A 224 10.53 12.61 15.68
CA PHE A 224 9.50 13.60 15.99
C PHE A 224 10.02 14.77 16.82
N GLU A 225 10.61 14.51 17.98
CA GLU A 225 11.04 15.56 18.91
C GLU A 225 12.08 16.50 18.31
N ALA A 226 13.06 15.95 17.57
CA ALA A 226 14.11 16.74 16.95
C ALA A 226 13.56 17.61 15.82
N VAL A 227 12.66 17.08 15.00
CA VAL A 227 12.04 17.80 13.90
C VAL A 227 11.07 18.87 14.42
N GLN A 228 10.26 18.55 15.44
CA GLN A 228 9.31 19.48 16.04
C GLN A 228 10.00 20.73 16.63
N ARG A 229 11.12 20.54 17.38
CA ARG A 229 11.91 21.66 17.91
C ARG A 229 12.43 22.57 16.79
N GLY A 230 12.97 21.97 15.71
CA GLY A 230 13.45 22.74 14.57
C GLY A 230 12.34 23.48 13.84
N PHE A 231 11.16 22.86 13.73
CA PHE A 231 10.00 23.47 13.08
C PHE A 231 9.49 24.70 13.84
N ALA A 232 9.37 24.60 15.16
CA ALA A 232 8.94 25.73 16.00
C ALA A 232 9.84 26.97 15.85
N ALA A 233 11.14 26.77 15.57
CA ALA A 233 12.10 27.85 15.36
C ALA A 233 12.17 28.32 13.90
N SER A 234 11.53 27.66 12.96
CA SER A 234 11.67 27.90 11.51
C SER A 234 10.90 29.11 11.01
N GLY A 235 9.82 29.50 11.69
CA GLY A 235 8.88 30.52 11.22
C GLY A 235 7.97 30.06 10.08
N VAL A 236 8.02 28.79 9.67
CA VAL A 236 7.08 28.19 8.72
C VAL A 236 5.81 27.76 9.47
N GLU A 237 4.65 28.04 8.91
CA GLU A 237 3.39 27.65 9.51
C GLU A 237 3.05 26.17 9.24
N GLY A 238 2.31 25.55 10.17
CA GLY A 238 1.81 24.18 10.00
C GLY A 238 1.97 23.33 11.23
N ASP A 239 2.01 22.03 11.00
CA ASP A 239 1.97 21.03 12.06
C ASP A 239 3.03 19.94 11.82
N VAL A 240 3.74 19.57 12.87
CA VAL A 240 4.63 18.41 12.88
C VAL A 240 4.10 17.40 13.88
N VAL A 241 3.82 16.18 13.40
CA VAL A 241 3.25 15.12 14.24
C VAL A 241 4.01 13.80 14.01
N PRO A 242 4.06 12.91 15.02
CA PRO A 242 4.67 11.60 14.86
C PRO A 242 3.83 10.68 13.98
N PHE A 243 2.50 10.87 14.01
CA PHE A 243 1.54 10.08 13.25
C PHE A 243 0.27 10.90 12.98
N ILE A 244 -0.32 10.72 11.79
CA ILE A 244 -1.59 11.35 11.39
C ILE A 244 -2.69 10.29 11.49
N ASP A 245 -3.61 10.45 12.42
CA ASP A 245 -4.75 9.55 12.59
C ASP A 245 -5.82 9.79 11.51
N ASP A 246 -6.15 11.06 11.27
CA ASP A 246 -7.06 11.46 10.19
C ASP A 246 -6.29 11.78 8.90
N MET A 247 -5.84 10.73 8.21
CA MET A 247 -5.15 10.89 6.93
C MET A 247 -6.09 11.43 5.81
N PRO A 248 -7.38 11.04 5.71
CA PRO A 248 -8.31 11.67 4.77
C PRO A 248 -8.42 13.18 4.98
N GLY A 249 -8.58 13.66 6.20
CA GLY A 249 -8.61 15.10 6.52
C GLY A 249 -7.32 15.80 6.13
N ALA A 250 -6.15 15.19 6.39
CA ALA A 250 -4.86 15.74 5.96
C ALA A 250 -4.74 15.81 4.43
N PHE A 251 -5.23 14.79 3.70
CA PHE A 251 -5.31 14.81 2.24
C PHE A 251 -6.25 15.91 1.75
N ALA A 252 -7.43 16.06 2.36
CA ALA A 252 -8.37 17.11 2.00
C ALA A 252 -7.74 18.51 2.10
N ALA A 253 -7.00 18.75 3.19
CA ALA A 253 -6.34 20.03 3.47
C ALA A 253 -5.12 20.31 2.58
N ALA A 254 -4.50 19.30 1.98
CA ALA A 254 -3.28 19.47 1.18
C ALA A 254 -3.56 19.92 -0.26
N ASP A 255 -2.76 20.82 -0.79
CA ASP A 255 -2.67 21.17 -2.22
C ASP A 255 -1.70 20.23 -2.94
N LEU A 256 -0.64 19.79 -2.25
CA LEU A 256 0.36 18.87 -2.75
C LEU A 256 0.74 17.85 -1.68
N ILE A 257 0.89 16.60 -2.08
CA ILE A 257 1.33 15.53 -1.17
C ILE A 257 2.70 15.02 -1.61
N VAL A 258 3.65 15.04 -0.68
CA VAL A 258 5.01 14.49 -0.88
C VAL A 258 5.12 13.23 -0.04
N CYS A 259 5.27 12.07 -0.70
CA CYS A 259 5.26 10.82 0.04
C CYS A 259 6.10 9.70 -0.60
N ARG A 260 6.23 8.59 0.12
CA ARG A 260 6.76 7.34 -0.42
C ARG A 260 5.76 6.72 -1.40
N ALA A 261 6.27 5.93 -2.39
CA ALA A 261 5.45 5.31 -3.43
C ALA A 261 5.01 3.87 -3.11
N GLY A 262 4.65 3.62 -1.85
CA GLY A 262 4.01 2.35 -1.47
C GLY A 262 2.65 2.21 -2.16
N ALA A 263 2.26 0.98 -2.49
CA ALA A 263 1.01 0.74 -3.22
C ALA A 263 -0.23 1.32 -2.54
N GLY A 264 -0.31 1.29 -1.19
CA GLY A 264 -1.39 1.92 -0.44
C GLY A 264 -1.42 3.44 -0.63
N ALA A 265 -0.27 4.11 -0.50
CA ALA A 265 -0.20 5.56 -0.69
C ALA A 265 -0.58 5.98 -2.12
N VAL A 266 -0.11 5.23 -3.13
CA VAL A 266 -0.48 5.48 -4.54
C VAL A 266 -1.98 5.27 -4.76
N ALA A 267 -2.57 4.23 -4.17
CA ALA A 267 -4.02 3.99 -4.27
C ALA A 267 -4.84 5.07 -3.53
N GLU A 268 -4.38 5.56 -2.37
CA GLU A 268 -5.00 6.67 -1.65
C GLU A 268 -4.91 7.98 -2.43
N LEU A 269 -3.75 8.29 -3.04
CA LEU A 269 -3.57 9.43 -3.93
C LEU A 269 -4.50 9.38 -5.14
N ALA A 270 -4.64 8.20 -5.74
CA ALA A 270 -5.56 7.96 -6.85
C ALA A 270 -7.01 8.19 -6.43
N ALA A 271 -7.45 7.56 -5.33
CA ALA A 271 -8.82 7.70 -4.81
C ALA A 271 -9.16 9.16 -4.48
N ALA A 272 -8.23 9.88 -3.85
CA ALA A 272 -8.39 11.28 -3.50
C ALA A 272 -8.22 12.25 -4.69
N GLY A 273 -7.63 11.79 -5.79
CA GLY A 273 -7.29 12.64 -6.93
C GLY A 273 -6.32 13.77 -6.55
N LYS A 274 -5.33 13.47 -5.71
CA LYS A 274 -4.40 14.46 -5.18
C LYS A 274 -3.11 14.55 -5.98
N PRO A 275 -2.67 15.78 -6.33
CA PRO A 275 -1.35 16.01 -6.90
C PRO A 275 -0.26 15.52 -5.95
N SER A 276 0.80 14.91 -6.48
CA SER A 276 1.82 14.35 -5.62
C SER A 276 3.25 14.43 -6.17
N VAL A 277 4.18 14.40 -5.24
CA VAL A 277 5.61 14.12 -5.48
C VAL A 277 5.93 12.79 -4.83
N LEU A 278 6.26 11.82 -5.64
CA LEU A 278 6.62 10.47 -5.18
C LEU A 278 8.13 10.34 -5.02
N VAL A 279 8.55 9.97 -3.83
CA VAL A 279 9.95 9.71 -3.49
C VAL A 279 10.07 8.24 -3.11
N PRO A 280 10.35 7.33 -4.06
CA PRO A 280 10.39 5.90 -3.81
C PRO A 280 11.44 5.53 -2.76
N PHE A 281 11.11 4.60 -1.86
CA PHE A 281 12.06 4.08 -0.89
C PHE A 281 13.11 3.19 -1.59
N PRO A 282 14.42 3.51 -1.52
CA PRO A 282 15.46 2.86 -2.34
C PRO A 282 15.76 1.42 -1.92
N PHE A 283 15.31 1.01 -0.74
CA PHE A 283 15.49 -0.36 -0.24
C PHE A 283 14.19 -1.18 -0.29
N ALA A 284 13.22 -0.75 -1.07
CA ALA A 284 12.00 -1.52 -1.31
C ALA A 284 12.33 -2.86 -2.00
N ALA A 285 11.61 -3.91 -1.64
CA ALA A 285 11.83 -5.22 -2.23
C ALA A 285 11.53 -5.17 -3.75
N ASP A 286 12.46 -5.70 -4.55
CA ASP A 286 12.33 -5.74 -6.02
C ASP A 286 11.99 -4.35 -6.64
N ASP A 287 12.45 -3.26 -6.02
CA ASP A 287 12.25 -1.86 -6.43
C ASP A 287 10.78 -1.48 -6.70
N HIS A 288 9.82 -2.18 -6.04
CA HIS A 288 8.41 -2.01 -6.33
C HIS A 288 7.93 -0.56 -6.15
N GLN A 289 8.48 0.22 -5.20
CA GLN A 289 8.10 1.62 -5.05
C GLN A 289 8.57 2.48 -6.22
N LEU A 290 9.76 2.22 -6.77
CA LEU A 290 10.24 2.90 -7.96
C LEU A 290 9.30 2.64 -9.14
N HIS A 291 8.96 1.38 -9.39
CA HIS A 291 8.06 1.01 -10.49
C HIS A 291 6.66 1.58 -10.34
N ASN A 292 6.11 1.63 -9.12
CA ASN A 292 4.83 2.29 -8.85
C ASN A 292 4.90 3.80 -9.18
N ALA A 293 5.97 4.46 -8.71
CA ALA A 293 6.18 5.89 -8.96
C ALA A 293 6.38 6.20 -10.45
N GLU A 294 7.14 5.36 -11.16
CA GLU A 294 7.33 5.49 -12.62
C GLU A 294 6.02 5.34 -13.39
N ALA A 295 5.20 4.33 -13.04
CA ALA A 295 3.90 4.13 -13.68
C ALA A 295 2.97 5.33 -13.47
N PHE A 296 2.92 5.83 -12.24
CA PHE A 296 2.08 6.97 -11.87
C PHE A 296 2.59 8.28 -12.51
N ALA A 297 3.92 8.50 -12.55
CA ALA A 297 4.53 9.66 -13.18
C ALA A 297 4.38 9.67 -14.70
N ARG A 298 4.55 8.51 -15.37
CA ARG A 298 4.31 8.39 -16.83
C ARG A 298 2.89 8.77 -17.24
N ALA A 299 1.93 8.53 -16.37
CA ALA A 299 0.54 8.93 -16.59
C ALA A 299 0.27 10.41 -16.28
N GLY A 300 1.27 11.16 -15.84
CA GLY A 300 1.11 12.55 -15.42
C GLY A 300 0.46 12.73 -14.05
N ALA A 301 0.30 11.65 -13.27
CA ALA A 301 -0.39 11.64 -11.98
C ALA A 301 0.51 12.06 -10.80
N ALA A 302 1.83 12.13 -11.00
CA ALA A 302 2.79 12.58 -9.99
C ALA A 302 4.08 13.10 -10.62
N LYS A 303 4.87 13.85 -9.83
CA LYS A 303 6.30 14.02 -10.08
C LYS A 303 7.08 12.92 -9.36
N LEU A 304 8.05 12.32 -10.04
CA LEU A 304 8.99 11.37 -9.47
C LEU A 304 10.29 12.09 -9.13
N VAL A 305 10.76 11.95 -7.88
CA VAL A 305 12.11 12.36 -7.47
C VAL A 305 12.76 11.18 -6.74
N LEU A 306 13.96 10.79 -7.16
CA LEU A 306 14.66 9.69 -6.50
C LEU A 306 15.10 10.09 -5.09
N ASP A 307 15.14 9.14 -4.17
CA ASP A 307 15.49 9.37 -2.75
C ASP A 307 16.83 10.10 -2.59
N ARG A 308 17.85 9.71 -3.38
CA ARG A 308 19.19 10.32 -3.36
C ARG A 308 19.22 11.77 -3.81
N ASP A 309 18.26 12.18 -4.66
CA ASP A 309 18.17 13.50 -5.25
C ASP A 309 17.18 14.41 -4.48
N PHE A 310 16.48 13.84 -3.48
CA PHE A 310 15.46 14.56 -2.72
C PHE A 310 16.09 15.33 -1.54
N THR A 311 16.49 16.57 -1.80
CA THR A 311 17.07 17.52 -0.84
C THR A 311 16.07 18.61 -0.47
N GLY A 312 16.41 19.46 0.53
CA GLY A 312 15.60 20.64 0.89
C GLY A 312 15.44 21.62 -0.28
N ALA A 313 16.51 21.86 -1.04
CA ALA A 313 16.48 22.69 -2.25
C ALA A 313 15.53 22.09 -3.30
N LYS A 314 15.61 20.76 -3.51
CA LYS A 314 14.75 20.05 -4.48
C LYS A 314 13.28 20.11 -4.08
N LEU A 315 12.97 19.95 -2.80
CA LEU A 315 11.61 20.09 -2.27
C LEU A 315 11.11 21.53 -2.51
N PHE A 316 11.90 22.54 -2.12
CA PHE A 316 11.56 23.96 -2.31
C PHE A 316 11.29 24.29 -3.77
N GLU A 317 12.22 23.95 -4.69
CA GLU A 317 12.07 24.20 -6.12
C GLU A 317 10.80 23.54 -6.69
N THR A 318 10.54 22.28 -6.29
CA THR A 318 9.39 21.54 -6.76
C THR A 318 8.08 22.14 -6.28
N VAL A 319 8.00 22.50 -5.00
CA VAL A 319 6.81 23.17 -4.43
C VAL A 319 6.60 24.53 -5.08
N ARG A 320 7.66 25.35 -5.20
CA ARG A 320 7.59 26.67 -5.85
C ARG A 320 7.05 26.59 -7.27
N ALA A 321 7.56 25.65 -8.07
CA ALA A 321 7.14 25.48 -9.45
C ALA A 321 5.68 25.02 -9.57
N LEU A 322 5.23 24.13 -8.68
CA LEU A 322 3.86 23.63 -8.68
C LEU A 322 2.87 24.66 -8.10
N ALA A 323 3.25 25.40 -7.07
CA ALA A 323 2.42 26.45 -6.49
C ALA A 323 2.14 27.61 -7.47
N ALA A 324 3.08 27.89 -8.38
CA ALA A 324 2.91 28.91 -9.43
C ALA A 324 1.98 28.48 -10.57
N GLY A 325 1.70 27.18 -10.72
CA GLY A 325 0.96 26.63 -11.86
C GLY A 325 -0.28 25.82 -11.45
N SER A 326 -1.39 26.50 -11.26
CA SER A 326 -2.66 25.89 -10.84
C SER A 326 -3.11 24.73 -11.73
N ASP A 327 -3.10 24.93 -13.05
CA ASP A 327 -3.55 23.93 -14.03
C ASP A 327 -2.68 22.66 -14.02
N ALA A 328 -1.42 22.77 -13.60
CA ALA A 328 -0.54 21.61 -13.48
C ALA A 328 -0.99 20.68 -12.35
N LEU A 329 -1.42 21.24 -11.22
CA LEU A 329 -1.94 20.48 -10.09
C LEU A 329 -3.27 19.81 -10.44
N ASP A 330 -4.18 20.54 -11.07
CA ASP A 330 -5.49 20.04 -11.46
C ASP A 330 -5.35 18.87 -12.45
N ARG A 331 -4.53 19.03 -13.50
CA ARG A 331 -4.22 17.93 -14.45
C ARG A 331 -3.57 16.73 -13.77
N MET A 332 -2.69 16.96 -12.80
CA MET A 332 -2.05 15.86 -12.05
C MET A 332 -3.08 15.10 -11.18
N GLY A 333 -3.97 15.81 -10.52
CA GLY A 333 -5.08 15.22 -9.74
C GLY A 333 -6.06 14.43 -10.61
N GLU A 334 -6.43 14.96 -11.77
CA GLU A 334 -7.28 14.27 -12.75
C GLU A 334 -6.59 13.00 -13.29
N ALA A 335 -5.30 13.08 -13.58
CA ALA A 335 -4.53 11.91 -14.01
C ALA A 335 -4.44 10.85 -12.91
N ALA A 336 -4.30 11.25 -11.65
CA ALA A 336 -4.31 10.35 -10.50
C ALA A 336 -5.66 9.62 -10.37
N ARG A 337 -6.79 10.33 -10.55
CA ARG A 337 -8.13 9.73 -10.48
C ARG A 337 -8.37 8.61 -11.50
N LYS A 338 -7.64 8.55 -12.61
CA LYS A 338 -7.75 7.46 -13.60
C LYS A 338 -7.26 6.11 -13.07
N PHE A 339 -6.49 6.11 -11.98
CA PHE A 339 -6.09 4.90 -11.25
C PHE A 339 -7.00 4.58 -10.06
N ALA A 340 -8.05 5.36 -9.84
CA ALA A 340 -8.99 5.14 -8.76
C ALA A 340 -9.97 4.02 -9.09
N HIS A 341 -10.15 3.09 -8.17
CA HIS A 341 -11.07 1.96 -8.33
C HIS A 341 -11.98 1.85 -7.11
N PRO A 342 -13.10 2.60 -7.09
CA PRO A 342 -14.06 2.50 -5.99
C PRO A 342 -14.68 1.10 -5.95
N GLY A 343 -14.90 0.58 -4.75
CA GLY A 343 -15.49 -0.75 -4.58
C GLY A 343 -14.53 -1.92 -4.82
N ALA A 344 -13.21 -1.71 -4.82
CA ALA A 344 -12.21 -2.78 -5.03
C ALA A 344 -12.39 -3.97 -4.06
N ALA A 345 -12.72 -3.73 -2.79
CA ALA A 345 -12.98 -4.81 -1.83
C ALA A 345 -14.23 -5.62 -2.20
N ARG A 346 -15.29 -4.94 -2.61
CA ARG A 346 -16.54 -5.57 -3.08
C ARG A 346 -16.28 -6.44 -4.32
N ARG A 347 -15.58 -5.90 -5.30
CA ARG A 347 -15.27 -6.64 -6.53
C ARG A 347 -14.38 -7.86 -6.25
N ALA A 348 -13.40 -7.74 -5.36
CA ALA A 348 -12.58 -8.86 -4.92
C ALA A 348 -13.41 -9.98 -4.24
N ALA A 349 -14.38 -9.61 -3.40
CA ALA A 349 -15.29 -10.58 -2.78
C ALA A 349 -16.17 -11.29 -3.82
N GLU A 350 -16.74 -10.56 -4.79
CA GLU A 350 -17.51 -11.14 -5.90
C GLU A 350 -16.70 -12.16 -6.71
N ILE A 351 -15.45 -11.82 -7.05
CA ILE A 351 -14.56 -12.72 -7.79
C ILE A 351 -14.25 -13.98 -6.96
N LEU A 352 -14.07 -13.83 -5.64
CA LEU A 352 -13.89 -14.97 -4.75
C LEU A 352 -15.12 -15.89 -4.73
N GLU A 353 -16.33 -15.33 -4.69
CA GLU A 353 -17.59 -16.08 -4.80
C GLU A 353 -17.72 -16.79 -6.15
N GLU A 354 -17.35 -16.12 -7.26
CA GLU A 354 -17.37 -16.67 -8.62
C GLU A 354 -16.47 -17.88 -8.78
N VAL A 355 -15.24 -17.84 -8.25
CA VAL A 355 -14.27 -18.94 -8.38
C VAL A 355 -14.52 -20.08 -7.39
N ALA A 356 -15.23 -19.82 -6.32
CA ALA A 356 -15.58 -20.79 -5.27
C ALA A 356 -16.82 -21.64 -5.59
N ARG A 357 -17.31 -21.58 -6.83
CA ARG A 357 -18.50 -22.34 -7.30
C ARG A 357 -18.22 -23.83 -7.46
#